data_9f87bb9e0f48c325eb303e2cecf2d7de
#
_entry.id   9f87bb9e0f48c325eb303e2cecf2d7de
#
_cell.length_a   1.000
_cell.length_b   1.000
_cell.length_c   1.000
_cell.angle_alpha   90.00
_cell.angle_beta   90.00
_cell.angle_gamma   90.00
#
_symmetry.space_group_name_H-M   'P 1'
#
loop_
_entity.id
_entity.type
_entity.pdbx_description
1 polymer ?
#
loop_
_entity_poly.entity_id
_entity_poly.type
_entity_poly.pdbx_seq_one_letter_code
_entity_poly.pdbx_strand_id
1 'polypeptide(L)'
;MAGQTTILTIDVGSDTVKMAEFSFAPEGGNLVLEKFAFEPLAQGDDEPVVAFARVYQFMLQTNNFQSKQVRLTISGQTAFSRLSKLPELSGDGNMISKIIEFEAKQTVPYAMDEIIWDYQLIKHTLPPVTEFDDPHDEYEALFVAAKRDIITAYTDVVLESGLEVISVNVSPISMSNAFYACTKRDPEGCEMLLNIGGQSSSLVICEGDRVFVRSIPIAGDAITQQISKEFAIPFTDAEDLKIKHGFVALGGAYEDPESEVAATISKIARNVMTRLHGEISRSVNVWRSQHNGRKPTALYLAGGGALIQYVSEFFTEKLHIKVDYLNVFSTMSIGAGVDREALLDVAPRFSELAGMGIRSAAEVPVDINLVPETIKIQADIQSKKMYFYASCATLVVSLLIFYAGVSKMLDFDRSRVARVRGKVEDAQRLFEKIKEQNRYVTNERNEYERYLKIINDRTAWVDLMNDLQQIVPDTTWFSSIEGITDIEADRQAEKAAAGKNTQTQSENNSNSGFAGIFGGQPGNNNPNPERPVGEMDNTNQTAQLKGKEINALKLRGYTLILKQEILGDSLRENLKKSKLFKNENNDIEIESVMSEVGTNNIAAFIVYLKLKQPLKF
;
A
#
# COMPACT_ATOMS: atom_id res chain seq x y z
N MET A 1 -33.93 0.88 7.06
CA MET A 1 -33.39 -0.37 6.53
C MET A 1 -31.90 -0.17 6.41
N ALA A 2 -31.08 -0.87 7.18
CA ALA A 2 -29.64 -0.89 6.99
C ALA A 2 -29.40 -1.41 5.57
N GLY A 3 -28.67 -0.66 4.75
CA GLY A 3 -28.44 -1.02 3.36
C GLY A 3 -27.66 -2.35 3.30
N GLN A 4 -28.19 -3.34 2.59
CA GLN A 4 -27.44 -4.55 2.27
C GLN A 4 -26.20 -4.14 1.46
N THR A 5 -25.04 -4.64 1.88
CA THR A 5 -23.81 -4.47 1.11
C THR A 5 -23.76 -5.57 0.05
N THR A 6 -23.49 -5.21 -1.19
CA THR A 6 -23.33 -6.18 -2.29
C THR A 6 -21.87 -6.26 -2.72
N ILE A 7 -21.45 -7.43 -3.14
CA ILE A 7 -20.12 -7.72 -3.66
C ILE A 7 -20.22 -8.59 -4.92
N LEU A 8 -19.46 -8.24 -5.94
CA LEU A 8 -19.30 -9.06 -7.12
C LEU A 8 -18.00 -9.88 -7.00
N THR A 9 -18.12 -11.18 -7.10
CA THR A 9 -16.98 -12.09 -7.18
C THR A 9 -16.79 -12.55 -8.61
N ILE A 10 -15.53 -12.55 -9.06
CA ILE A 10 -15.16 -12.95 -10.41
C ILE A 10 -14.05 -14.01 -10.32
N ASP A 11 -14.26 -15.15 -10.94
CA ASP A 11 -13.24 -16.18 -11.10
C ASP A 11 -12.79 -16.26 -12.55
N VAL A 12 -11.52 -15.97 -12.79
CA VAL A 12 -10.88 -16.05 -14.10
C VAL A 12 -10.23 -17.42 -14.22
N GLY A 13 -11.03 -18.37 -14.72
CA GLY A 13 -10.54 -19.71 -15.05
C GLY A 13 -9.77 -19.72 -16.36
N SER A 14 -9.21 -20.89 -16.71
CA SER A 14 -8.51 -21.10 -18.00
C SER A 14 -9.46 -21.23 -19.18
N ASP A 15 -10.68 -21.66 -18.95
CA ASP A 15 -11.68 -22.04 -19.95
C ASP A 15 -13.05 -21.40 -19.73
N THR A 16 -13.26 -20.77 -18.58
CA THR A 16 -14.56 -20.22 -18.18
C THR A 16 -14.33 -19.00 -17.29
N VAL A 17 -15.02 -17.90 -17.55
CA VAL A 17 -15.18 -16.79 -16.62
C VAL A 17 -16.46 -17.04 -15.82
N LYS A 18 -16.36 -16.92 -14.51
CA LYS A 18 -17.49 -17.10 -13.61
C LYS A 18 -17.68 -15.82 -12.80
N MET A 19 -18.93 -15.41 -12.64
CA MET A 19 -19.29 -14.22 -11.86
C MET A 19 -20.46 -14.56 -10.94
N ALA A 20 -20.41 -14.03 -9.72
CA ALA A 20 -21.52 -14.12 -8.78
C ALA A 20 -21.63 -12.85 -7.95
N GLU A 21 -22.85 -12.39 -7.79
CA GLU A 21 -23.18 -11.27 -6.93
C GLU A 21 -23.76 -11.78 -5.63
N PHE A 22 -23.17 -11.36 -4.53
CA PHE A 22 -23.61 -11.70 -3.19
C PHE A 22 -24.06 -10.46 -2.44
N SER A 23 -25.04 -10.61 -1.57
CA SER A 23 -25.43 -9.61 -0.57
C SER A 23 -25.24 -10.15 0.85
N PHE A 24 -24.91 -9.25 1.78
CA PHE A 24 -24.74 -9.57 3.19
C PHE A 24 -25.06 -8.35 4.06
N ALA A 25 -25.39 -8.59 5.33
CA ALA A 25 -25.60 -7.52 6.29
C ALA A 25 -24.27 -6.95 6.78
N PRO A 26 -24.12 -5.64 6.98
CA PRO A 26 -22.87 -5.01 7.43
C PRO A 26 -22.37 -5.50 8.81
N GLU A 27 -23.27 -5.99 9.65
CA GLU A 27 -22.96 -6.48 11.02
C GLU A 27 -22.56 -7.96 11.05
N GLY A 28 -22.32 -8.57 9.88
CA GLY A 28 -22.13 -10.00 9.76
C GLY A 28 -23.48 -10.72 9.66
N GLY A 29 -23.56 -11.74 8.82
CA GLY A 29 -24.81 -12.45 8.63
C GLY A 29 -24.74 -13.44 7.47
N ASN A 30 -25.87 -14.06 7.18
CA ASN A 30 -25.98 -15.01 6.08
C ASN A 30 -25.62 -14.35 4.74
N LEU A 31 -24.68 -14.93 4.05
CA LEU A 31 -24.36 -14.59 2.67
C LEU A 31 -25.51 -15.03 1.77
N VAL A 32 -26.00 -14.15 0.92
CA VAL A 32 -27.09 -14.44 -0.02
C VAL A 32 -26.54 -14.34 -1.44
N LEU A 33 -26.71 -15.40 -2.23
CA LEU A 33 -26.42 -15.38 -3.66
C LEU A 33 -27.58 -14.68 -4.39
N GLU A 34 -27.32 -13.54 -5.00
CA GLU A 34 -28.33 -12.74 -5.71
C GLU A 34 -28.38 -13.06 -7.20
N LYS A 35 -27.21 -13.25 -7.83
CA LYS A 35 -27.06 -13.55 -9.25
C LYS A 35 -25.79 -14.33 -9.50
N PHE A 36 -25.78 -15.09 -10.60
CA PHE A 36 -24.58 -15.70 -11.13
C PHE A 36 -24.60 -15.77 -12.66
N ALA A 37 -23.42 -15.86 -13.24
CA ALA A 37 -23.24 -16.08 -14.67
C ALA A 37 -21.93 -16.81 -14.92
N PHE A 38 -21.94 -17.76 -15.87
CA PHE A 38 -20.78 -18.55 -16.29
C PHE A 38 -20.72 -18.50 -17.80
N GLU A 39 -19.59 -18.05 -18.34
CA GLU A 39 -19.37 -17.97 -19.78
C GLU A 39 -18.05 -18.61 -20.18
N PRO A 40 -18.02 -19.40 -21.24
CA PRO A 40 -16.78 -20.00 -21.73
C PRO A 40 -15.84 -18.95 -22.30
N LEU A 41 -14.55 -19.11 -22.04
CA LEU A 41 -13.49 -18.41 -22.76
C LEU A 41 -13.28 -19.11 -24.11
N ALA A 42 -13.50 -18.39 -25.19
CA ALA A 42 -13.21 -18.91 -26.51
C ALA A 42 -11.73 -19.30 -26.60
N GLN A 43 -11.46 -20.56 -26.89
CA GLN A 43 -10.10 -21.01 -27.20
C GLN A 43 -9.72 -20.52 -28.59
N GLY A 44 -8.73 -19.63 -28.66
CA GLY A 44 -8.25 -19.05 -29.91
C GLY A 44 -6.83 -18.51 -29.72
N ASP A 45 -6.30 -17.84 -30.74
CA ASP A 45 -4.96 -17.22 -30.71
C ASP A 45 -4.92 -15.91 -29.90
N ASP A 46 -6.03 -15.51 -29.28
CA ASP A 46 -6.08 -14.30 -28.45
C ASP A 46 -5.28 -14.47 -27.17
N GLU A 47 -4.63 -13.41 -26.74
CA GLU A 47 -4.03 -13.37 -25.40
C GLU A 47 -5.11 -13.59 -24.32
N PRO A 48 -4.83 -14.34 -23.23
CA PRO A 48 -5.82 -14.69 -22.22
C PRO A 48 -6.55 -13.49 -21.61
N VAL A 49 -5.86 -12.34 -21.47
CA VAL A 49 -6.46 -11.11 -20.94
C VAL A 49 -7.45 -10.50 -21.92
N VAL A 50 -7.18 -10.55 -23.23
CA VAL A 50 -8.08 -10.04 -24.27
C VAL A 50 -9.35 -10.89 -24.34
N ALA A 51 -9.20 -12.21 -24.28
CA ALA A 51 -10.33 -13.14 -24.23
C ALA A 51 -11.19 -12.89 -22.97
N PHE A 52 -10.54 -12.72 -21.82
CA PHE A 52 -11.22 -12.35 -20.56
C PHE A 52 -11.97 -11.03 -20.70
N ALA A 53 -11.34 -9.97 -21.21
CA ALA A 53 -11.95 -8.65 -21.33
C ALA A 53 -13.24 -8.70 -22.16
N ARG A 54 -13.22 -9.43 -23.26
CA ARG A 54 -14.40 -9.62 -24.14
C ARG A 54 -15.54 -10.30 -23.41
N VAL A 55 -15.27 -11.45 -22.79
CA VAL A 55 -16.28 -12.23 -22.07
C VAL A 55 -16.81 -11.46 -20.85
N TYR A 56 -15.91 -10.84 -20.09
CA TYR A 56 -16.25 -10.04 -18.93
C TYR A 56 -17.21 -8.89 -19.28
N GLN A 57 -16.91 -8.13 -20.33
CA GLN A 57 -17.78 -7.03 -20.78
C GLN A 57 -19.14 -7.54 -21.23
N PHE A 58 -19.20 -8.66 -21.95
CA PHE A 58 -20.45 -9.30 -22.33
C PHE A 58 -21.27 -9.70 -21.10
N MET A 59 -20.65 -10.35 -20.12
CA MET A 59 -21.33 -10.77 -18.89
C MET A 59 -21.86 -9.59 -18.08
N LEU A 60 -21.11 -8.48 -17.99
CA LEU A 60 -21.58 -7.28 -17.29
C LEU A 60 -22.81 -6.65 -17.96
N GLN A 61 -22.81 -6.59 -19.30
CA GLN A 61 -23.92 -6.01 -20.06
C GLN A 61 -25.18 -6.86 -19.98
N THR A 62 -25.02 -8.19 -19.97
CA THR A 62 -26.15 -9.13 -20.03
C THR A 62 -26.81 -9.36 -18.67
N ASN A 63 -26.02 -9.41 -17.58
CA ASN A 63 -26.53 -9.88 -16.27
C ASN A 63 -26.93 -8.76 -15.31
N ASN A 64 -26.67 -7.51 -15.64
CA ASN A 64 -27.09 -6.34 -14.84
C ASN A 64 -26.71 -6.48 -13.36
N PHE A 65 -25.43 -6.75 -13.06
CA PHE A 65 -24.90 -6.77 -11.70
C PHE A 65 -24.96 -5.35 -11.10
N GLN A 66 -25.25 -5.24 -9.80
CA GLN A 66 -25.46 -3.97 -9.11
C GLN A 66 -24.26 -3.56 -8.24
N SER A 67 -23.42 -4.51 -7.91
CA SER A 67 -22.25 -4.25 -7.06
C SER A 67 -21.22 -3.37 -7.75
N LYS A 68 -20.64 -2.45 -6.98
CA LYS A 68 -19.51 -1.63 -7.43
C LYS A 68 -18.15 -2.20 -7.00
N GLN A 69 -18.16 -3.06 -6.00
CA GLN A 69 -16.96 -3.67 -5.44
C GLN A 69 -16.77 -5.08 -5.98
N VAL A 70 -15.55 -5.37 -6.38
CA VAL A 70 -15.16 -6.64 -7.00
C VAL A 70 -14.10 -7.34 -6.18
N ARG A 71 -14.28 -8.65 -6.00
CA ARG A 71 -13.22 -9.57 -5.59
C ARG A 71 -12.88 -10.48 -6.77
N LEU A 72 -11.62 -10.49 -7.14
CA LEU A 72 -11.11 -11.23 -8.28
C LEU A 72 -10.37 -12.49 -7.81
N THR A 73 -10.61 -13.61 -8.47
CA THR A 73 -9.83 -14.83 -8.30
C THR A 73 -9.16 -15.19 -9.62
N ILE A 74 -7.88 -15.51 -9.57
CA ILE A 74 -7.12 -16.00 -10.72
C ILE A 74 -6.77 -17.48 -10.56
N SER A 75 -6.46 -18.13 -11.68
CA SER A 75 -6.04 -19.54 -11.67
C SER A 75 -4.83 -19.79 -10.77
N GLY A 76 -4.85 -20.88 -10.00
CA GLY A 76 -3.71 -21.32 -9.22
C GLY A 76 -2.47 -21.69 -10.04
N GLN A 77 -2.61 -21.88 -11.35
CA GLN A 77 -1.49 -22.14 -12.26
C GLN A 77 -0.66 -20.87 -12.54
N THR A 78 -1.29 -19.70 -12.52
CA THR A 78 -0.63 -18.41 -12.75
C THR A 78 0.04 -17.86 -11.50
N ALA A 79 -0.13 -18.53 -10.36
CA ALA A 79 0.43 -18.12 -9.09
C ALA A 79 1.34 -19.22 -8.51
N PHE A 80 2.35 -18.79 -7.80
CA PHE A 80 3.19 -19.64 -6.96
C PHE A 80 2.61 -19.65 -5.55
N SER A 81 2.39 -20.84 -5.00
CA SER A 81 1.95 -21.01 -3.61
C SER A 81 2.85 -22.03 -2.91
N ARG A 82 3.39 -21.68 -1.76
CA ARG A 82 4.26 -22.57 -1.00
C ARG A 82 4.11 -22.35 0.49
N LEU A 83 3.90 -23.44 1.21
CA LEU A 83 4.01 -23.48 2.66
C LEU A 83 5.49 -23.69 3.01
N SER A 84 6.07 -22.84 3.87
CA SER A 84 7.47 -22.88 4.29
C SER A 84 7.54 -22.83 5.80
N LYS A 85 8.41 -23.66 6.38
CA LYS A 85 8.75 -23.55 7.81
C LYS A 85 9.59 -22.32 8.03
N LEU A 86 9.27 -21.57 9.06
CA LEU A 86 10.03 -20.39 9.48
C LEU A 86 10.94 -20.75 10.65
N PRO A 87 12.08 -20.05 10.82
CA PRO A 87 12.84 -20.13 12.05
C PRO A 87 11.99 -19.61 13.21
N GLU A 88 12.43 -19.89 14.44
CA GLU A 88 11.77 -19.38 15.63
C GLU A 88 11.63 -17.86 15.60
N LEU A 89 10.38 -17.39 15.64
CA LEU A 89 10.08 -15.97 15.54
C LEU A 89 10.19 -15.34 16.94
N SER A 90 11.35 -14.76 17.21
CA SER A 90 11.59 -13.99 18.43
C SER A 90 11.91 -12.54 18.08
N GLY A 91 11.30 -11.57 18.79
CA GLY A 91 11.57 -10.15 18.59
C GLY A 91 10.31 -9.30 18.39
N ASP A 92 10.51 -8.05 18.02
CA ASP A 92 9.44 -7.12 17.68
C ASP A 92 8.89 -7.35 16.26
N GLY A 93 7.72 -6.76 15.95
CA GLY A 93 7.04 -6.95 14.67
C GLY A 93 7.89 -6.57 13.45
N ASN A 94 8.84 -5.63 13.59
CA ASN A 94 9.74 -5.23 12.50
C ASN A 94 10.78 -6.32 12.19
N MET A 95 11.22 -7.04 13.20
CA MET A 95 12.18 -8.15 13.03
C MET A 95 11.49 -9.35 12.37
N ILE A 96 10.27 -9.66 12.81
CA ILE A 96 9.44 -10.71 12.20
C ILE A 96 9.19 -10.43 10.72
N SER A 97 8.80 -9.20 10.36
CA SER A 97 8.60 -8.81 8.96
C SER A 97 9.85 -8.99 8.09
N LYS A 98 11.04 -8.69 8.62
CA LYS A 98 12.32 -8.89 7.91
C LYS A 98 12.65 -10.36 7.70
N ILE A 99 12.38 -11.21 8.69
CA ILE A 99 12.57 -12.66 8.57
C ILE A 99 11.66 -13.21 7.47
N ILE A 100 10.39 -12.81 7.48
CA ILE A 100 9.42 -13.25 6.48
C ILE A 100 9.81 -12.78 5.07
N GLU A 101 10.25 -11.51 4.92
CA GLU A 101 10.73 -11.01 3.64
C GLU A 101 11.98 -11.76 3.13
N PHE A 102 12.89 -12.10 4.03
CA PHE A 102 14.08 -12.88 3.69
C PHE A 102 13.71 -14.28 3.23
N GLU A 103 12.82 -14.98 3.96
CA GLU A 103 12.31 -16.29 3.58
C GLU A 103 11.52 -16.25 2.26
N ALA A 104 10.73 -15.20 2.03
CA ALA A 104 10.03 -15.00 0.78
C ALA A 104 11.02 -14.93 -0.41
N LYS A 105 12.12 -14.16 -0.28
CA LYS A 105 13.17 -14.04 -1.31
C LYS A 105 13.86 -15.37 -1.64
N GLN A 106 13.96 -16.27 -0.66
CA GLN A 106 14.54 -17.59 -0.90
C GLN A 106 13.53 -18.60 -1.45
N THR A 107 12.28 -18.46 -1.07
CA THR A 107 11.21 -19.41 -1.36
C THR A 107 10.57 -19.17 -2.71
N VAL A 108 10.36 -17.89 -3.08
CA VAL A 108 9.67 -17.51 -4.32
C VAL A 108 10.67 -17.50 -5.50
N PRO A 109 10.41 -18.26 -6.58
CA PRO A 109 11.37 -18.45 -7.68
C PRO A 109 11.36 -17.30 -8.70
N TYR A 110 10.98 -16.09 -8.29
CA TYR A 110 10.89 -14.89 -9.13
C TYR A 110 11.58 -13.71 -8.46
N ALA A 111 12.00 -12.72 -9.24
CA ALA A 111 12.49 -11.46 -8.71
C ALA A 111 11.36 -10.72 -7.99
N MET A 112 11.64 -10.18 -6.80
CA MET A 112 10.60 -9.59 -5.93
C MET A 112 9.94 -8.34 -6.51
N ASP A 113 10.62 -7.65 -7.41
CA ASP A 113 10.13 -6.48 -8.13
C ASP A 113 9.18 -6.83 -9.30
N GLU A 114 9.27 -8.06 -9.82
CA GLU A 114 8.40 -8.55 -10.90
C GLU A 114 7.10 -9.17 -10.41
N ILE A 115 6.95 -9.35 -9.09
CA ILE A 115 5.81 -10.04 -8.50
C ILE A 115 4.98 -9.14 -7.57
N ILE A 116 3.75 -9.59 -7.34
CA ILE A 116 2.93 -9.22 -6.20
C ILE A 116 2.82 -10.46 -5.34
N TRP A 117 3.10 -10.30 -4.08
CA TRP A 117 3.07 -11.42 -3.13
C TRP A 117 2.45 -11.01 -1.81
N ASP A 118 1.95 -12.02 -1.10
CA ASP A 118 1.40 -11.90 0.23
C ASP A 118 1.63 -13.20 0.98
N TYR A 119 1.43 -13.21 2.28
CA TYR A 119 1.65 -14.39 3.10
C TYR A 119 0.63 -14.50 4.24
N GLN A 120 0.34 -15.74 4.63
CA GLN A 120 -0.38 -16.05 5.85
C GLN A 120 0.57 -16.71 6.84
N LEU A 121 0.75 -16.09 8.01
CA LEU A 121 1.51 -16.67 9.11
C LEU A 121 0.63 -17.68 9.86
N ILE A 122 1.15 -18.88 10.05
CA ILE A 122 0.50 -19.98 10.76
C ILE A 122 1.37 -20.33 11.96
N LYS A 123 0.77 -20.26 13.14
CA LYS A 123 1.40 -20.69 14.39
C LYS A 123 0.75 -21.98 14.85
N HIS A 124 1.52 -23.00 15.13
CA HIS A 124 1.04 -24.21 15.77
C HIS A 124 1.97 -24.62 16.90
N THR A 125 1.38 -25.10 17.99
CA THR A 125 2.12 -25.57 19.16
C THR A 125 2.25 -27.08 19.06
N LEU A 126 3.49 -27.54 18.96
CA LEU A 126 3.77 -28.97 18.98
C LEU A 126 3.73 -29.51 20.41
N PRO A 127 3.16 -30.72 20.61
CA PRO A 127 3.24 -31.36 21.92
C PRO A 127 4.70 -31.69 22.25
N PRO A 128 5.05 -31.75 23.54
CA PRO A 128 6.38 -32.13 23.97
C PRO A 128 6.76 -33.51 23.45
N VAL A 129 8.00 -33.64 22.98
CA VAL A 129 8.52 -34.92 22.46
C VAL A 129 8.85 -35.86 23.60
N THR A 130 9.21 -35.33 24.78
CA THR A 130 9.46 -36.09 26.02
C THR A 130 8.70 -35.45 27.19
N GLU A 131 8.53 -36.20 28.30
CA GLU A 131 7.85 -35.70 29.50
C GLU A 131 8.57 -34.48 30.15
N PHE A 132 9.78 -34.16 29.71
CA PHE A 132 10.61 -33.08 30.25
C PHE A 132 10.72 -31.88 29.30
N ASP A 133 10.15 -31.97 28.09
CA ASP A 133 10.16 -30.88 27.14
C ASP A 133 8.91 -30.03 27.33
N ASP A 134 9.04 -28.73 27.21
CA ASP A 134 7.88 -27.84 27.12
C ASP A 134 7.31 -27.85 25.69
N PRO A 135 5.99 -27.65 25.54
CA PRO A 135 5.40 -27.41 24.24
C PRO A 135 6.11 -26.24 23.54
N HIS A 136 6.54 -26.42 22.31
CA HIS A 136 7.20 -25.36 21.56
C HIS A 136 6.37 -24.93 20.36
N ASP A 137 6.44 -23.64 20.06
CA ASP A 137 5.73 -23.04 18.96
C ASP A 137 6.54 -23.20 17.66
N GLU A 138 5.96 -23.84 16.66
CA GLU A 138 6.45 -23.80 15.27
C GLU A 138 5.70 -22.76 14.46
N TYR A 139 6.42 -22.09 13.60
CA TYR A 139 5.86 -21.11 12.68
C TYR A 139 6.04 -21.59 11.25
N GLU A 140 4.98 -21.50 10.49
CA GLU A 140 4.98 -21.70 9.04
C GLU A 140 4.40 -20.46 8.36
N ALA A 141 4.82 -20.18 7.14
CA ALA A 141 4.21 -19.17 6.30
C ALA A 141 3.74 -19.80 4.99
N LEU A 142 2.50 -19.55 4.65
CA LEU A 142 1.98 -19.80 3.32
C LEU A 142 2.26 -18.58 2.45
N PHE A 143 3.26 -18.66 1.59
CA PHE A 143 3.58 -17.63 0.61
C PHE A 143 2.76 -17.83 -0.64
N VAL A 144 2.15 -16.77 -1.13
CA VAL A 144 1.45 -16.74 -2.42
C VAL A 144 1.98 -15.56 -3.23
N ALA A 145 2.39 -15.82 -4.45
CA ALA A 145 2.96 -14.82 -5.34
C ALA A 145 2.46 -15.01 -6.77
N ALA A 146 2.25 -13.93 -7.49
CA ALA A 146 1.92 -13.95 -8.90
C ALA A 146 2.67 -12.84 -9.63
N LYS A 147 2.88 -13.01 -10.94
CA LYS A 147 3.53 -11.98 -11.75
C LYS A 147 2.70 -10.70 -11.76
N ARG A 148 3.37 -9.58 -11.56
CA ARG A 148 2.76 -8.25 -11.47
C ARG A 148 2.00 -7.89 -12.75
N ASP A 149 2.58 -8.17 -13.91
CA ASP A 149 1.98 -7.91 -15.21
C ASP A 149 0.63 -8.63 -15.38
N ILE A 150 0.56 -9.90 -14.98
CA ILE A 150 -0.67 -10.70 -15.04
C ILE A 150 -1.75 -10.11 -14.14
N ILE A 151 -1.42 -9.84 -12.87
CA ILE A 151 -2.38 -9.28 -11.92
C ILE A 151 -2.87 -7.92 -12.40
N THR A 152 -1.94 -7.05 -12.82
CA THR A 152 -2.27 -5.70 -13.28
C THR A 152 -3.18 -5.76 -14.51
N ALA A 153 -2.86 -6.61 -15.49
CA ALA A 153 -3.66 -6.73 -16.71
C ALA A 153 -5.12 -7.14 -16.42
N TYR A 154 -5.35 -8.11 -15.53
CA TYR A 154 -6.71 -8.51 -15.17
C TYR A 154 -7.43 -7.44 -14.32
N THR A 155 -6.72 -6.79 -13.41
CA THR A 155 -7.31 -5.73 -12.57
C THR A 155 -7.65 -4.49 -13.38
N ASP A 156 -6.84 -4.11 -14.36
CA ASP A 156 -7.07 -2.96 -15.23
C ASP A 156 -8.36 -3.14 -16.05
N VAL A 157 -8.61 -4.33 -16.61
CA VAL A 157 -9.86 -4.63 -17.32
C VAL A 157 -11.08 -4.39 -16.42
N VAL A 158 -11.00 -4.76 -15.14
CA VAL A 158 -12.10 -4.56 -14.19
C VAL A 158 -12.25 -3.08 -13.84
N LEU A 159 -11.14 -2.38 -13.60
CA LEU A 159 -11.13 -0.95 -13.25
C LEU A 159 -11.64 -0.08 -14.41
N GLU A 160 -11.33 -0.40 -15.66
CA GLU A 160 -11.83 0.28 -16.85
C GLU A 160 -13.35 0.23 -16.98
N SER A 161 -14.01 -0.79 -16.41
CA SER A 161 -15.47 -0.86 -16.35
C SER A 161 -16.10 0.04 -15.27
N GLY A 162 -15.27 0.75 -14.50
CA GLY A 162 -15.72 1.64 -13.41
C GLY A 162 -16.04 0.91 -12.09
N LEU A 163 -15.67 -0.37 -11.98
CA LEU A 163 -15.79 -1.15 -10.75
C LEU A 163 -14.51 -1.05 -9.91
N GLU A 164 -14.62 -1.21 -8.61
CA GLU A 164 -13.54 -1.12 -7.65
C GLU A 164 -13.03 -2.52 -7.27
N VAL A 165 -11.76 -2.82 -7.56
CA VAL A 165 -11.13 -4.08 -7.14
C VAL A 165 -10.63 -3.96 -5.71
N ILE A 166 -11.28 -4.66 -4.78
CA ILE A 166 -10.93 -4.64 -3.36
C ILE A 166 -10.06 -5.82 -2.92
N SER A 167 -10.06 -6.92 -3.68
CA SER A 167 -9.26 -8.10 -3.39
C SER A 167 -8.94 -8.88 -4.64
N VAL A 168 -7.70 -9.37 -4.74
CA VAL A 168 -7.28 -10.38 -5.72
C VAL A 168 -6.76 -11.58 -4.96
N ASN A 169 -7.28 -12.76 -5.27
CA ASN A 169 -6.88 -14.01 -4.65
C ASN A 169 -6.54 -15.07 -5.72
N VAL A 170 -6.11 -16.22 -5.28
CA VAL A 170 -5.89 -17.38 -6.14
C VAL A 170 -6.93 -18.46 -5.86
N SER A 171 -7.35 -19.18 -6.91
CA SER A 171 -8.41 -20.18 -6.86
C SER A 171 -8.29 -21.18 -5.69
N PRO A 172 -7.13 -21.81 -5.43
CA PRO A 172 -7.02 -22.77 -4.33
C PRO A 172 -7.24 -22.15 -2.93
N ILE A 173 -6.85 -20.90 -2.73
CA ILE A 173 -7.07 -20.20 -1.45
C ILE A 173 -8.54 -19.84 -1.28
N SER A 174 -9.19 -19.33 -2.34
CA SER A 174 -10.62 -19.04 -2.30
C SER A 174 -11.43 -20.31 -2.02
N MET A 175 -11.10 -21.44 -2.68
CA MET A 175 -11.71 -22.73 -2.42
C MET A 175 -11.50 -23.22 -0.98
N SER A 176 -10.29 -23.05 -0.42
CA SER A 176 -10.03 -23.44 0.98
C SER A 176 -10.90 -22.64 1.96
N ASN A 177 -11.05 -21.33 1.74
CA ASN A 177 -11.91 -20.48 2.56
C ASN A 177 -13.39 -20.89 2.48
N ALA A 178 -13.87 -21.27 1.28
CA ALA A 178 -15.22 -21.85 1.13
C ALA A 178 -15.37 -23.15 1.94
N PHE A 179 -14.38 -24.03 1.88
CA PHE A 179 -14.38 -25.29 2.62
C PHE A 179 -14.42 -25.06 4.13
N TYR A 180 -13.56 -24.17 4.64
CA TYR A 180 -13.52 -23.85 6.07
C TYR A 180 -14.86 -23.32 6.58
N ALA A 181 -15.56 -22.54 5.78
CA ALA A 181 -16.85 -21.98 6.16
C ALA A 181 -18.02 -22.98 6.01
N CYS A 182 -17.99 -23.82 4.96
CA CYS A 182 -19.15 -24.62 4.57
C CYS A 182 -19.14 -26.06 5.08
N THR A 183 -18.01 -26.54 5.59
CA THR A 183 -17.87 -27.93 6.02
C THR A 183 -17.66 -28.01 7.54
N LYS A 184 -18.46 -28.88 8.20
CA LYS A 184 -18.20 -29.23 9.60
C LYS A 184 -16.94 -30.08 9.66
N ARG A 185 -15.88 -29.51 10.12
CA ARG A 185 -14.55 -30.14 10.21
C ARG A 185 -14.29 -30.69 11.60
N ASP A 186 -13.53 -31.78 11.64
CA ASP A 186 -12.82 -32.15 12.84
C ASP A 186 -11.62 -31.16 13.01
N PRO A 187 -11.48 -30.46 14.12
CA PRO A 187 -10.34 -29.55 14.34
C PRO A 187 -8.98 -30.24 14.22
N GLU A 188 -8.95 -31.53 14.48
CA GLU A 188 -7.75 -32.36 14.32
C GLU A 188 -7.72 -33.14 12.99
N GLY A 189 -8.72 -32.95 12.13
CA GLY A 189 -8.83 -33.62 10.83
C GLY A 189 -7.80 -33.13 9.82
N CYS A 190 -7.51 -33.98 8.85
CA CYS A 190 -6.76 -33.62 7.66
C CYS A 190 -7.58 -34.00 6.43
N GLU A 191 -7.97 -33.02 5.66
CA GLU A 191 -8.82 -33.21 4.49
C GLU A 191 -8.14 -32.66 3.24
N MET A 192 -8.52 -33.20 2.08
CA MET A 192 -8.08 -32.73 0.77
C MET A 192 -9.22 -32.09 0.01
N LEU A 193 -8.91 -31.05 -0.74
CA LEU A 193 -9.78 -30.44 -1.73
C LEU A 193 -9.11 -30.59 -3.09
N LEU A 194 -9.86 -31.01 -4.09
CA LEU A 194 -9.39 -31.13 -5.45
C LEU A 194 -10.34 -30.39 -6.39
N ASN A 195 -9.88 -29.26 -6.90
CA ASN A 195 -10.56 -28.57 -7.99
C ASN A 195 -9.98 -29.06 -9.32
N ILE A 196 -10.78 -29.71 -10.12
CA ILE A 196 -10.41 -30.17 -11.47
C ILE A 196 -10.94 -29.14 -12.47
N GLY A 197 -10.06 -28.24 -12.91
CA GLY A 197 -10.37 -27.19 -13.90
C GLY A 197 -10.25 -27.66 -15.34
N GLY A 198 -10.04 -26.70 -16.27
CA GLY A 198 -9.73 -26.97 -17.66
C GLY A 198 -8.27 -27.38 -17.86
N GLN A 199 -7.34 -26.46 -17.70
CA GLN A 199 -5.91 -26.70 -17.95
C GLN A 199 -5.17 -27.29 -16.75
N SER A 200 -5.57 -26.96 -15.52
CA SER A 200 -4.92 -27.44 -14.32
C SER A 200 -5.91 -27.83 -13.23
N SER A 201 -5.45 -28.73 -12.36
CA SER A 201 -6.15 -29.06 -11.11
C SER A 201 -5.42 -28.43 -9.94
N SER A 202 -6.18 -27.92 -8.97
CA SER A 202 -5.67 -27.41 -7.71
C SER A 202 -5.93 -28.39 -6.59
N LEU A 203 -4.86 -28.91 -5.99
CA LEU A 203 -4.92 -29.73 -4.79
C LEU A 203 -4.63 -28.84 -3.58
N VAL A 204 -5.52 -28.88 -2.60
CA VAL A 204 -5.33 -28.23 -1.30
C VAL A 204 -5.44 -29.29 -0.21
N ILE A 205 -4.50 -29.30 0.74
CA ILE A 205 -4.58 -30.13 1.95
C ILE A 205 -4.75 -29.20 3.13
N CYS A 206 -5.79 -29.42 3.91
CA CYS A 206 -6.15 -28.63 5.07
C CYS A 206 -6.00 -29.47 6.34
N GLU A 207 -5.21 -29.00 7.29
CA GLU A 207 -5.02 -29.60 8.61
C GLU A 207 -5.00 -28.50 9.67
N GLY A 208 -6.03 -28.40 10.51
CA GLY A 208 -6.19 -27.22 11.38
C GLY A 208 -6.24 -25.94 10.56
N ASP A 209 -5.35 -25.00 10.84
CA ASP A 209 -5.17 -23.75 10.09
C ASP A 209 -4.10 -23.85 8.99
N ARG A 210 -3.45 -25.01 8.87
CA ARG A 210 -2.43 -25.25 7.86
C ARG A 210 -3.06 -25.55 6.50
N VAL A 211 -2.61 -24.85 5.50
CA VAL A 211 -3.08 -25.01 4.12
C VAL A 211 -1.90 -25.26 3.21
N PHE A 212 -1.81 -26.46 2.65
CA PHE A 212 -0.82 -26.82 1.65
C PHE A 212 -1.46 -26.81 0.28
N VAL A 213 -0.89 -26.04 -0.65
CA VAL A 213 -1.43 -25.83 -1.98
C VAL A 213 -0.48 -26.38 -3.04
N ARG A 214 -1.04 -27.09 -4.03
CA ARG A 214 -0.30 -27.54 -5.20
C ARG A 214 -1.12 -27.42 -6.46
N SER A 215 -0.61 -26.74 -7.46
CA SER A 215 -1.15 -26.75 -8.83
C SER A 215 -0.59 -27.93 -9.60
N ILE A 216 -1.46 -28.68 -10.27
CA ILE A 216 -1.15 -29.88 -11.04
C ILE A 216 -1.57 -29.61 -12.50
N PRO A 217 -0.68 -29.64 -13.49
CA PRO A 217 -0.99 -29.36 -14.88
C PRO A 217 -1.65 -30.55 -15.59
N ILE A 218 -2.64 -31.14 -14.95
CA ILE A 218 -3.47 -32.25 -15.47
C ILE A 218 -4.91 -31.95 -15.06
N ALA A 219 -5.80 -31.80 -16.06
CA ALA A 219 -7.20 -31.47 -15.84
C ALA A 219 -8.05 -31.83 -17.07
N GLY A 220 -9.22 -31.21 -17.23
CA GLY A 220 -10.20 -31.53 -18.27
C GLY A 220 -9.65 -31.47 -19.70
N ASP A 221 -8.84 -30.44 -20.02
CA ASP A 221 -8.27 -30.26 -21.33
C ASP A 221 -7.31 -31.38 -21.76
N ALA A 222 -6.66 -32.02 -20.78
CA ALA A 222 -5.83 -33.18 -21.07
C ALA A 222 -6.64 -34.37 -21.61
N ILE A 223 -7.92 -34.49 -21.19
CA ILE A 223 -8.85 -35.47 -21.72
C ILE A 223 -9.26 -35.04 -23.14
N THR A 224 -9.69 -33.80 -23.30
CA THR A 224 -10.13 -33.23 -24.58
C THR A 224 -9.06 -33.33 -25.65
N GLN A 225 -7.81 -32.99 -25.32
CA GLN A 225 -6.67 -33.10 -26.21
C GLN A 225 -6.42 -34.55 -26.65
N GLN A 226 -6.56 -35.51 -25.75
CA GLN A 226 -6.40 -36.91 -26.11
C GLN A 226 -7.56 -37.42 -26.99
N ILE A 227 -8.79 -36.98 -26.73
CA ILE A 227 -9.95 -37.27 -27.59
C ILE A 227 -9.74 -36.67 -28.98
N SER A 228 -9.35 -35.40 -29.05
CA SER A 228 -9.03 -34.69 -30.30
C SER A 228 -7.98 -35.44 -31.16
N LYS A 229 -6.94 -35.94 -30.49
CA LYS A 229 -5.90 -36.74 -31.16
C LYS A 229 -6.37 -38.10 -31.62
N GLU A 230 -7.14 -38.81 -30.75
CA GLU A 230 -7.62 -40.18 -31.05
C GLU A 230 -8.60 -40.19 -32.21
N PHE A 231 -9.51 -39.21 -32.26
CA PHE A 231 -10.53 -39.12 -33.30
C PHE A 231 -10.14 -38.19 -34.45
N ALA A 232 -8.97 -37.54 -34.40
CA ALA A 232 -8.50 -36.54 -35.35
C ALA A 232 -9.51 -35.42 -35.64
N ILE A 233 -10.16 -34.89 -34.60
CA ILE A 233 -11.19 -33.83 -34.63
C ILE A 233 -10.68 -32.55 -33.94
N PRO A 234 -11.30 -31.39 -34.25
CA PRO A 234 -11.00 -30.14 -33.53
C PRO A 234 -11.21 -30.26 -32.01
N PHE A 235 -10.53 -29.44 -31.26
CA PHE A 235 -10.63 -29.43 -29.80
C PHE A 235 -12.06 -29.15 -29.32
N THR A 236 -12.79 -28.25 -29.98
CA THR A 236 -14.20 -27.93 -29.66
C THR A 236 -15.11 -29.14 -29.80
N ASP A 237 -14.97 -29.90 -30.88
CA ASP A 237 -15.76 -31.09 -31.14
C ASP A 237 -15.40 -32.22 -30.15
N ALA A 238 -14.12 -32.30 -29.77
CA ALA A 238 -13.65 -33.24 -28.76
C ALA A 238 -14.18 -32.88 -27.36
N GLU A 239 -14.31 -31.58 -27.04
CA GLU A 239 -14.92 -31.10 -25.81
C GLU A 239 -16.41 -31.49 -25.74
N ASP A 240 -17.15 -31.27 -26.82
CA ASP A 240 -18.54 -31.69 -26.94
C ASP A 240 -18.72 -33.19 -26.74
N LEU A 241 -17.83 -34.00 -27.33
CA LEU A 241 -17.83 -35.45 -27.13
C LEU A 241 -17.54 -35.83 -25.68
N LYS A 242 -16.57 -35.15 -25.04
CA LYS A 242 -16.27 -35.37 -23.63
C LYS A 242 -17.46 -35.06 -22.75
N ILE A 243 -18.14 -33.93 -22.98
CA ILE A 243 -19.31 -33.52 -22.20
C ILE A 243 -20.47 -34.53 -22.38
N LYS A 244 -20.73 -34.98 -23.61
CA LYS A 244 -21.88 -35.87 -23.91
C LYS A 244 -21.63 -37.30 -23.51
N HIS A 245 -20.43 -37.84 -23.67
CA HIS A 245 -20.12 -39.26 -23.56
C HIS A 245 -19.00 -39.56 -22.55
N GLY A 246 -18.49 -38.54 -21.86
CA GLY A 246 -17.35 -38.67 -20.94
C GLY A 246 -17.76 -39.28 -19.60
N PHE A 247 -17.12 -40.37 -19.24
CA PHE A 247 -17.14 -40.94 -17.91
C PHE A 247 -15.80 -41.59 -17.60
N VAL A 248 -15.52 -41.83 -16.33
CA VAL A 248 -14.30 -42.52 -15.91
C VAL A 248 -14.58 -44.01 -15.80
N ALA A 249 -14.04 -44.83 -16.70
CA ALA A 249 -14.22 -46.28 -16.63
C ALA A 249 -13.65 -46.84 -15.33
N LEU A 250 -14.48 -47.49 -14.51
CA LEU A 250 -14.07 -48.07 -13.22
C LEU A 250 -13.43 -49.46 -13.35
N GLY A 251 -13.73 -50.16 -14.46
CA GLY A 251 -13.25 -51.52 -14.71
C GLY A 251 -14.13 -52.53 -13.96
N GLY A 252 -14.80 -53.42 -14.70
CA GLY A 252 -15.72 -54.41 -14.15
C GLY A 252 -17.18 -54.17 -14.56
N ALA A 253 -18.14 -54.82 -13.95
CA ALA A 253 -19.56 -54.90 -14.34
C ALA A 253 -20.37 -53.58 -14.24
N TYR A 254 -19.72 -52.45 -14.09
CA TYR A 254 -20.44 -51.18 -13.85
C TYR A 254 -20.98 -50.52 -15.12
N GLU A 255 -20.46 -50.85 -16.33
CA GLU A 255 -20.90 -50.12 -17.52
C GLU A 255 -20.64 -50.93 -18.81
N ASP A 256 -21.70 -51.23 -19.50
CA ASP A 256 -21.64 -51.43 -20.95
C ASP A 256 -21.72 -50.04 -21.60
N PRO A 257 -20.65 -49.53 -22.20
CA PRO A 257 -20.67 -48.22 -22.86
C PRO A 257 -21.67 -48.22 -24.00
N GLU A 258 -22.50 -47.18 -24.10
CA GLU A 258 -23.54 -47.04 -25.12
C GLU A 258 -23.00 -47.11 -26.56
N SER A 259 -21.70 -46.87 -26.75
CA SER A 259 -21.04 -46.91 -28.06
C SER A 259 -19.54 -47.16 -27.91
N GLU A 260 -18.90 -47.59 -29.00
CA GLU A 260 -17.44 -47.74 -29.09
C GLU A 260 -16.68 -46.39 -28.85
N VAL A 261 -17.33 -45.28 -29.26
CA VAL A 261 -16.84 -43.92 -29.01
C VAL A 261 -16.82 -43.63 -27.51
N ALA A 262 -17.94 -43.89 -26.81
CA ALA A 262 -18.03 -43.71 -25.35
C ALA A 262 -17.01 -44.58 -24.60
N ALA A 263 -16.82 -45.86 -25.07
CA ALA A 263 -15.81 -46.75 -24.50
C ALA A 263 -14.39 -46.22 -24.65
N THR A 264 -14.06 -45.60 -25.79
CA THR A 264 -12.74 -45.01 -26.04
C THR A 264 -12.53 -43.77 -25.17
N ILE A 265 -13.53 -42.88 -25.13
CA ILE A 265 -13.48 -41.65 -24.29
C ILE A 265 -13.32 -42.01 -22.80
N SER A 266 -14.04 -43.00 -22.31
CA SER A 266 -13.97 -43.43 -20.90
C SER A 266 -12.59 -43.97 -20.52
N LYS A 267 -11.93 -44.70 -21.42
CA LYS A 267 -10.56 -45.17 -21.23
C LYS A 267 -9.57 -44.00 -21.21
N ILE A 268 -9.74 -43.03 -22.09
CA ILE A 268 -8.92 -41.79 -22.13
C ILE A 268 -9.09 -41.04 -20.80
N ALA A 269 -10.33 -40.82 -20.37
CA ALA A 269 -10.65 -40.17 -19.09
C ALA A 269 -9.99 -40.88 -17.91
N ARG A 270 -10.11 -42.22 -17.85
CA ARG A 270 -9.45 -43.03 -16.82
C ARG A 270 -7.94 -42.87 -16.81
N ASN A 271 -7.31 -42.87 -17.98
CA ASN A 271 -5.85 -42.70 -18.09
C ASN A 271 -5.41 -41.33 -17.54
N VAL A 272 -6.11 -40.25 -17.88
CA VAL A 272 -5.82 -38.91 -17.39
C VAL A 272 -6.04 -38.82 -15.87
N MET A 273 -7.16 -39.36 -15.37
CA MET A 273 -7.46 -39.41 -13.93
C MET A 273 -6.45 -40.28 -13.16
N THR A 274 -5.92 -41.33 -13.75
CA THR A 274 -4.85 -42.16 -13.16
C THR A 274 -3.55 -41.34 -13.01
N ARG A 275 -3.21 -40.55 -14.02
CA ARG A 275 -2.05 -39.62 -13.94
C ARG A 275 -2.26 -38.57 -12.85
N LEU A 276 -3.48 -37.98 -12.79
CA LEU A 276 -3.84 -37.02 -11.76
C LEU A 276 -3.76 -37.63 -10.35
N HIS A 277 -4.29 -38.86 -10.16
CA HIS A 277 -4.13 -39.60 -8.92
C HIS A 277 -2.65 -39.80 -8.52
N GLY A 278 -1.77 -40.09 -9.49
CA GLY A 278 -0.34 -40.21 -9.24
C GLY A 278 0.28 -38.92 -8.69
N GLU A 279 -0.12 -37.76 -9.22
CA GLU A 279 0.33 -36.45 -8.72
C GLU A 279 -0.24 -36.11 -7.35
N ILE A 280 -1.53 -36.47 -7.10
CA ILE A 280 -2.13 -36.33 -5.77
C ILE A 280 -1.36 -37.16 -4.73
N SER A 281 -1.10 -38.43 -5.05
CA SER A 281 -0.35 -39.33 -4.16
C SER A 281 1.05 -38.82 -3.86
N ARG A 282 1.73 -38.27 -4.88
CA ARG A 282 3.04 -37.61 -4.72
C ARG A 282 2.93 -36.38 -3.80
N SER A 283 1.90 -35.57 -3.97
CA SER A 283 1.66 -34.38 -3.16
C SER A 283 1.37 -34.72 -1.70
N VAL A 284 0.58 -35.76 -1.45
CA VAL A 284 0.31 -36.27 -0.10
C VAL A 284 1.59 -36.78 0.55
N ASN A 285 2.47 -37.44 -0.21
CA ASN A 285 3.77 -37.88 0.31
C ASN A 285 4.68 -36.69 0.66
N VAL A 286 4.70 -35.63 -0.16
CA VAL A 286 5.42 -34.38 0.14
C VAL A 286 4.87 -33.73 1.41
N TRP A 287 3.56 -33.62 1.52
CA TRP A 287 2.88 -33.11 2.71
C TRP A 287 3.29 -33.86 3.98
N ARG A 288 3.27 -35.19 3.93
CA ARG A 288 3.63 -36.01 5.08
C ARG A 288 5.12 -35.97 5.43
N SER A 289 6.00 -35.97 4.43
CA SER A 289 7.44 -36.07 4.64
C SER A 289 8.12 -34.73 4.93
N GLN A 290 7.67 -33.64 4.30
CA GLN A 290 8.31 -32.32 4.44
C GLN A 290 7.63 -31.44 5.49
N HIS A 291 6.31 -31.59 5.63
CA HIS A 291 5.54 -30.77 6.56
C HIS A 291 5.07 -31.53 7.80
N ASN A 292 5.47 -32.80 7.98
CA ASN A 292 5.02 -33.66 9.09
C ASN A 292 3.49 -33.73 9.20
N GLY A 293 2.80 -33.59 8.06
CA GLY A 293 1.35 -33.54 8.01
C GLY A 293 0.70 -34.92 8.21
N ARG A 294 -0.51 -34.94 8.72
CA ARG A 294 -1.30 -36.16 8.88
C ARG A 294 -1.75 -36.70 7.52
N LYS A 295 -2.05 -38.00 7.48
CA LYS A 295 -2.65 -38.62 6.28
C LYS A 295 -4.07 -38.06 6.09
N PRO A 296 -4.43 -37.55 4.90
CA PRO A 296 -5.78 -37.10 4.63
C PRO A 296 -6.80 -38.21 4.77
N THR A 297 -7.97 -37.90 5.34
CA THR A 297 -9.05 -38.83 5.63
C THR A 297 -10.23 -38.69 4.70
N ALA A 298 -10.36 -37.54 4.03
CA ALA A 298 -11.42 -37.26 3.08
C ALA A 298 -10.88 -36.41 1.91
N LEU A 299 -11.56 -36.52 0.77
CA LEU A 299 -11.36 -35.71 -0.42
C LEU A 299 -12.67 -35.03 -0.80
N TYR A 300 -12.64 -33.72 -1.01
CA TYR A 300 -13.75 -32.95 -1.51
C TYR A 300 -13.44 -32.46 -2.94
N LEU A 301 -14.33 -32.83 -3.86
CA LEU A 301 -14.20 -32.51 -5.28
C LEU A 301 -14.88 -31.18 -5.60
N ALA A 302 -14.26 -30.40 -6.49
CA ALA A 302 -14.77 -29.18 -7.08
C ALA A 302 -14.30 -29.04 -8.53
N GLY A 303 -14.86 -28.06 -9.24
CA GLY A 303 -14.49 -27.74 -10.61
C GLY A 303 -15.28 -28.50 -11.68
N GLY A 304 -15.16 -28.05 -12.92
CA GLY A 304 -15.89 -28.62 -14.05
C GLY A 304 -15.50 -30.04 -14.39
N GLY A 305 -14.22 -30.40 -14.23
CA GLY A 305 -13.74 -31.76 -14.47
C GLY A 305 -14.25 -32.78 -13.42
N ALA A 306 -14.68 -32.33 -12.26
CA ALA A 306 -15.29 -33.17 -11.24
C ALA A 306 -16.73 -33.65 -11.63
N LEU A 307 -17.36 -32.98 -12.61
CA LEU A 307 -18.67 -33.35 -13.13
C LEU A 307 -18.63 -34.56 -14.07
N ILE A 308 -17.43 -34.96 -14.51
CA ILE A 308 -17.29 -36.19 -15.31
C ILE A 308 -17.78 -37.37 -14.48
N GLN A 309 -18.67 -38.15 -15.06
CA GLN A 309 -19.33 -39.26 -14.36
C GLN A 309 -18.31 -40.26 -13.80
N TYR A 310 -18.54 -40.74 -12.58
CA TYR A 310 -17.69 -41.69 -11.84
C TYR A 310 -16.29 -41.18 -11.38
N VAL A 311 -16.05 -39.92 -11.45
CA VAL A 311 -14.80 -39.34 -10.88
C VAL A 311 -14.71 -39.55 -9.38
N SER A 312 -15.83 -39.38 -8.65
CA SER A 312 -15.92 -39.60 -7.20
C SER A 312 -15.61 -41.04 -6.84
N GLU A 313 -16.24 -42.00 -7.54
CA GLU A 313 -16.06 -43.44 -7.35
C GLU A 313 -14.60 -43.84 -7.68
N PHE A 314 -14.05 -43.30 -8.76
CA PHE A 314 -12.66 -43.55 -9.15
C PHE A 314 -11.69 -43.15 -8.04
N PHE A 315 -11.83 -41.94 -7.50
CA PHE A 315 -10.93 -41.48 -6.44
C PHE A 315 -11.20 -42.21 -5.11
N THR A 316 -12.45 -42.61 -4.82
CA THR A 316 -12.77 -43.47 -3.67
C THR A 316 -12.04 -44.80 -3.76
N GLU A 317 -12.07 -45.46 -4.94
CA GLU A 317 -11.36 -46.72 -5.18
C GLU A 317 -9.83 -46.54 -5.07
N LYS A 318 -9.29 -45.47 -5.63
CA LYS A 318 -7.84 -45.29 -5.71
C LYS A 318 -7.18 -44.78 -4.42
N LEU A 319 -7.84 -43.92 -3.68
CA LEU A 319 -7.31 -43.29 -2.48
C LEU A 319 -7.69 -44.03 -1.20
N HIS A 320 -8.74 -44.87 -1.25
CA HIS A 320 -9.31 -45.60 -0.10
C HIS A 320 -9.69 -44.65 1.06
N ILE A 321 -10.25 -43.50 0.72
CA ILE A 321 -10.78 -42.49 1.64
C ILE A 321 -12.18 -42.08 1.18
N LYS A 322 -12.94 -41.41 2.06
CA LYS A 322 -14.20 -40.80 1.69
C LYS A 322 -14.00 -39.73 0.62
N VAL A 323 -14.74 -39.78 -0.48
CA VAL A 323 -14.77 -38.75 -1.51
C VAL A 323 -16.18 -38.18 -1.61
N ASP A 324 -16.29 -36.86 -1.60
CA ASP A 324 -17.57 -36.16 -1.66
C ASP A 324 -17.40 -34.88 -2.50
N TYR A 325 -18.49 -34.21 -2.84
CA TYR A 325 -18.45 -32.91 -3.50
C TYR A 325 -18.44 -31.79 -2.46
N LEU A 326 -17.69 -30.72 -2.72
CA LEU A 326 -17.71 -29.56 -1.87
C LEU A 326 -19.04 -28.80 -2.00
N ASN A 327 -19.89 -28.91 -0.99
CA ASN A 327 -21.17 -28.21 -0.95
C ASN A 327 -21.03 -26.84 -0.32
N VAL A 328 -20.84 -25.81 -1.14
CA VAL A 328 -20.68 -24.42 -0.70
C VAL A 328 -22.00 -23.73 -0.32
N PHE A 329 -23.12 -24.31 -0.68
CA PHE A 329 -24.46 -23.74 -0.41
C PHE A 329 -25.00 -24.07 0.99
N SER A 330 -24.28 -24.87 1.77
CA SER A 330 -24.69 -25.23 3.14
C SER A 330 -24.78 -24.07 4.10
N THR A 331 -24.04 -22.97 3.85
CA THR A 331 -23.93 -21.79 4.74
C THR A 331 -24.39 -20.50 4.10
N MET A 332 -24.90 -20.53 2.89
CA MET A 332 -25.42 -19.36 2.20
C MET A 332 -26.89 -19.55 1.82
N SER A 333 -27.60 -18.44 1.69
CA SER A 333 -28.98 -18.43 1.18
C SER A 333 -28.97 -18.15 -0.33
N ILE A 334 -29.96 -18.67 -1.02
CA ILE A 334 -30.16 -18.45 -2.45
C ILE A 334 -31.27 -17.42 -2.61
N GLY A 335 -30.99 -16.29 -3.25
CA GLY A 335 -31.93 -15.22 -3.54
C GLY A 335 -33.12 -15.71 -4.39
N ALA A 336 -34.23 -15.02 -4.24
CA ALA A 336 -35.47 -15.40 -4.93
C ALA A 336 -35.39 -15.28 -6.47
N GLY A 337 -34.44 -14.48 -6.98
CA GLY A 337 -34.23 -14.27 -8.42
C GLY A 337 -33.29 -15.28 -9.09
N VAL A 338 -32.71 -16.21 -8.31
CA VAL A 338 -31.71 -17.17 -8.83
C VAL A 338 -32.42 -18.41 -9.37
N ASP A 339 -32.08 -18.77 -10.60
CA ASP A 339 -32.50 -20.05 -11.19
C ASP A 339 -31.78 -21.21 -10.48
N ARG A 340 -32.54 -21.99 -9.72
CA ARG A 340 -32.01 -23.09 -8.90
C ARG A 340 -31.63 -24.31 -9.73
N GLU A 341 -32.28 -24.55 -10.86
CA GLU A 341 -31.92 -25.67 -11.73
C GLU A 341 -30.60 -25.41 -12.42
N ALA A 342 -30.45 -24.21 -13.03
CA ALA A 342 -29.18 -23.79 -13.60
C ALA A 342 -28.05 -23.74 -12.57
N LEU A 343 -28.36 -23.39 -11.31
CA LEU A 343 -27.37 -23.38 -10.23
C LEU A 343 -26.86 -24.77 -9.88
N LEU A 344 -27.74 -25.79 -9.87
CA LEU A 344 -27.36 -27.17 -9.59
C LEU A 344 -26.36 -27.71 -10.61
N ASP A 345 -26.53 -27.36 -11.88
CA ASP A 345 -25.65 -27.80 -12.97
C ASP A 345 -24.22 -27.25 -12.83
N VAL A 346 -24.09 -26.11 -12.20
CA VAL A 346 -22.77 -25.43 -12.01
C VAL A 346 -22.27 -25.50 -10.58
N ALA A 347 -23.01 -26.11 -9.65
CA ALA A 347 -22.69 -26.10 -8.22
C ALA A 347 -21.25 -26.52 -7.89
N PRO A 348 -20.66 -27.57 -8.47
CA PRO A 348 -19.26 -27.92 -8.21
C PRO A 348 -18.23 -26.89 -8.70
N ARG A 349 -18.63 -25.97 -9.57
CA ARG A 349 -17.77 -24.88 -10.10
C ARG A 349 -17.84 -23.60 -9.28
N PHE A 350 -18.59 -23.62 -8.16
CA PHE A 350 -18.91 -22.40 -7.40
C PHE A 350 -17.96 -22.11 -6.24
N SER A 351 -17.04 -23.02 -5.96
CA SER A 351 -16.21 -22.99 -4.75
C SER A 351 -15.37 -21.71 -4.60
N GLU A 352 -14.79 -21.20 -5.68
CA GLU A 352 -13.97 -20.01 -5.68
C GLU A 352 -14.80 -18.74 -5.44
N LEU A 353 -15.94 -18.65 -6.14
CA LEU A 353 -16.87 -17.53 -6.00
C LEU A 353 -17.42 -17.46 -4.57
N ALA A 354 -17.83 -18.62 -4.03
CA ALA A 354 -18.32 -18.73 -2.67
C ALA A 354 -17.27 -18.29 -1.64
N GLY A 355 -16.03 -18.77 -1.78
CA GLY A 355 -14.94 -18.42 -0.86
C GLY A 355 -14.62 -16.93 -0.85
N MET A 356 -14.70 -16.29 -2.01
CA MET A 356 -14.53 -14.83 -2.12
C MET A 356 -15.73 -14.07 -1.54
N GLY A 357 -16.94 -14.58 -1.71
CA GLY A 357 -18.15 -14.03 -1.10
C GLY A 357 -18.12 -14.12 0.42
N ILE A 358 -17.77 -15.27 0.95
CA ILE A 358 -17.68 -15.55 2.40
C ILE A 358 -16.67 -14.61 3.08
N ARG A 359 -15.53 -14.37 2.46
CA ARG A 359 -14.52 -13.42 2.95
C ARG A 359 -15.08 -12.02 3.20
N SER A 360 -16.20 -11.65 2.58
CA SER A 360 -16.85 -10.35 2.79
C SER A 360 -17.79 -10.35 4.00
N ALA A 361 -18.31 -11.51 4.36
CA ALA A 361 -19.32 -11.67 5.41
C ALA A 361 -18.74 -12.22 6.73
N ALA A 362 -17.57 -12.88 6.68
CA ALA A 362 -16.96 -13.53 7.83
C ALA A 362 -15.41 -13.48 7.75
N GLU A 363 -14.77 -13.65 8.90
CA GLU A 363 -13.34 -13.91 8.96
C GLU A 363 -13.01 -15.25 8.31
N VAL A 364 -11.92 -15.29 7.56
CA VAL A 364 -11.45 -16.48 6.86
C VAL A 364 -10.09 -16.92 7.41
N PRO A 365 -9.80 -18.23 7.43
CA PRO A 365 -8.51 -18.72 7.95
C PRO A 365 -7.31 -18.26 7.13
N VAL A 366 -7.47 -18.07 5.83
CA VAL A 366 -6.40 -17.62 4.95
C VAL A 366 -6.79 -16.31 4.28
N ASP A 367 -6.17 -15.23 4.73
CA ASP A 367 -6.44 -13.86 4.26
C ASP A 367 -5.30 -13.33 3.38
N ILE A 368 -5.17 -13.91 2.19
CA ILE A 368 -4.21 -13.50 1.15
C ILE A 368 -4.86 -12.45 0.24
N ASN A 369 -4.11 -11.40 -0.10
CA ASN A 369 -4.59 -10.35 -0.99
C ASN A 369 -3.49 -9.82 -1.92
N LEU A 370 -3.55 -10.21 -3.19
CA LEU A 370 -2.60 -9.85 -4.23
C LEU A 370 -3.01 -8.57 -5.00
N VAL A 371 -3.82 -7.69 -4.40
CA VAL A 371 -4.13 -6.40 -5.02
C VAL A 371 -2.85 -5.56 -5.15
N PRO A 372 -2.54 -5.01 -6.34
CA PRO A 372 -1.43 -4.08 -6.53
C PRO A 372 -1.46 -2.91 -5.55
N GLU A 373 -0.29 -2.52 -5.07
CA GLU A 373 -0.17 -1.42 -4.10
C GLU A 373 -0.76 -0.10 -4.64
N THR A 374 -0.66 0.11 -5.94
CA THR A 374 -1.25 1.26 -6.63
C THR A 374 -2.76 1.34 -6.43
N ILE A 375 -3.46 0.21 -6.52
CA ILE A 375 -4.91 0.12 -6.31
C ILE A 375 -5.24 0.31 -4.83
N LYS A 376 -4.46 -0.30 -3.91
CA LYS A 376 -4.63 -0.11 -2.45
C LYS A 376 -4.50 1.37 -2.08
N ILE A 377 -3.49 2.05 -2.60
CA ILE A 377 -3.27 3.48 -2.36
C ILE A 377 -4.42 4.32 -2.94
N GLN A 378 -4.89 4.01 -4.16
CA GLN A 378 -6.02 4.71 -4.76
C GLN A 378 -7.32 4.52 -3.97
N ALA A 379 -7.61 3.30 -3.52
CA ALA A 379 -8.77 3.01 -2.69
C ALA A 379 -8.68 3.72 -1.33
N ASP A 380 -7.49 3.75 -0.71
CA ASP A 380 -7.26 4.45 0.56
C ASP A 380 -7.42 5.97 0.41
N ILE A 381 -6.91 6.55 -0.67
CA ILE A 381 -7.13 7.96 -1.01
C ILE A 381 -8.63 8.21 -1.26
N GLN A 382 -9.30 7.31 -1.98
CA GLN A 382 -10.72 7.43 -2.30
C GLN A 382 -11.60 7.39 -1.04
N SER A 383 -11.32 6.47 -0.13
CA SER A 383 -12.02 6.35 1.15
C SER A 383 -11.82 7.58 2.03
N LYS A 384 -10.64 8.21 1.97
CA LYS A 384 -10.28 9.39 2.73
C LYS A 384 -10.75 10.71 2.13
N LYS A 385 -11.22 10.73 0.87
CA LYS A 385 -11.73 11.95 0.20
C LYS A 385 -12.83 12.65 1.00
N MET A 386 -13.76 11.90 1.60
CA MET A 386 -14.82 12.47 2.43
C MET A 386 -14.26 13.18 3.67
N TYR A 387 -13.25 12.60 4.31
CA TYR A 387 -12.57 13.22 5.45
C TYR A 387 -11.77 14.44 5.02
N PHE A 388 -11.16 14.40 3.83
CA PHE A 388 -10.47 15.55 3.27
C PHE A 388 -11.44 16.70 2.99
N TYR A 389 -12.60 16.43 2.37
CA TYR A 389 -13.64 17.45 2.16
C TYR A 389 -14.21 17.96 3.49
N ALA A 390 -14.44 17.07 4.46
CA ALA A 390 -14.86 17.47 5.81
C ALA A 390 -13.81 18.34 6.49
N SER A 391 -12.53 18.00 6.38
CA SER A 391 -11.41 18.79 6.89
C SER A 391 -11.33 20.16 6.22
N CYS A 392 -11.46 20.22 4.90
CA CYS A 392 -11.51 21.50 4.18
C CYS A 392 -12.74 22.34 4.60
N ALA A 393 -13.91 21.71 4.75
CA ALA A 393 -15.12 22.40 5.19
C ALA A 393 -14.96 22.95 6.62
N THR A 394 -14.40 22.15 7.55
CA THR A 394 -14.12 22.62 8.92
C THR A 394 -13.10 23.75 8.96
N LEU A 395 -12.08 23.71 8.09
CA LEU A 395 -11.12 24.78 7.94
C LEU A 395 -11.78 26.07 7.44
N VAL A 396 -12.64 25.96 6.42
CA VAL A 396 -13.40 27.12 5.90
C VAL A 396 -14.33 27.67 6.98
N VAL A 397 -15.05 26.80 7.71
CA VAL A 397 -15.91 27.22 8.82
C VAL A 397 -15.10 27.90 9.93
N SER A 398 -13.92 27.35 10.29
CA SER A 398 -13.05 27.96 11.29
C SER A 398 -12.53 29.35 10.85
N LEU A 399 -12.17 29.49 9.56
CA LEU A 399 -11.80 30.80 8.99
C LEU A 399 -12.97 31.78 8.99
N LEU A 400 -14.19 31.32 8.69
CA LEU A 400 -15.38 32.16 8.76
C LEU A 400 -15.70 32.59 10.20
N ILE A 401 -15.57 31.67 11.18
CA ILE A 401 -15.72 32.02 12.59
C ILE A 401 -14.64 32.99 13.04
N PHE A 402 -13.40 32.76 12.63
CA PHE A 402 -12.29 33.69 12.91
C PHE A 402 -12.54 35.05 12.29
N TYR A 403 -12.95 35.08 11.00
CA TYR A 403 -13.31 36.32 10.31
C TYR A 403 -14.49 37.05 10.99
N ALA A 404 -15.54 36.31 11.37
CA ALA A 404 -16.67 36.86 12.11
C ALA A 404 -16.27 37.38 13.49
N GLY A 405 -15.34 36.67 14.17
CA GLY A 405 -14.75 37.09 15.44
C GLY A 405 -13.96 38.39 15.30
N VAL A 406 -13.07 38.43 14.29
CA VAL A 406 -12.27 39.63 13.99
C VAL A 406 -13.15 40.79 13.56
N SER A 407 -14.17 40.55 12.70
CA SER A 407 -15.10 41.60 12.29
C SER A 407 -15.90 42.17 13.46
N LYS A 408 -16.41 41.30 14.37
CA LYS A 408 -17.06 41.76 15.61
C LYS A 408 -16.10 42.50 16.54
N MET A 409 -14.84 42.06 16.63
CA MET A 409 -13.83 42.74 17.43
C MET A 409 -13.51 44.12 16.83
N LEU A 410 -13.41 44.20 15.49
CA LEU A 410 -13.25 45.48 14.80
C LEU A 410 -14.45 46.42 14.98
N ASP A 411 -15.66 45.88 14.95
CA ASP A 411 -16.89 46.68 15.17
C ASP A 411 -16.98 47.12 16.67
N PHE A 412 -16.56 46.25 17.59
CA PHE A 412 -16.45 46.60 19.00
C PHE A 412 -15.38 47.68 19.23
N ASP A 413 -14.23 47.55 18.56
CA ASP A 413 -13.17 48.56 18.63
C ASP A 413 -13.57 49.86 17.91
N ARG A 414 -14.25 49.77 16.74
CA ARG A 414 -14.84 50.95 16.09
C ARG A 414 -15.86 51.65 17.00
N SER A 415 -16.72 50.89 17.66
CA SER A 415 -17.68 51.45 18.61
C SER A 415 -17.03 52.00 19.88
N ARG A 416 -15.89 51.40 20.28
CA ARG A 416 -15.06 51.88 21.36
C ARG A 416 -14.29 53.16 20.95
N VAL A 417 -13.69 53.14 19.78
CA VAL A 417 -13.03 54.31 19.17
C VAL A 417 -14.04 55.43 18.96
N ALA A 418 -15.26 55.12 18.43
CA ALA A 418 -16.32 56.13 18.30
C ALA A 418 -16.76 56.74 19.64
N ARG A 419 -16.88 55.89 20.69
CA ARG A 419 -17.17 56.38 22.05
C ARG A 419 -16.01 57.19 22.64
N VAL A 420 -14.79 56.72 22.38
CA VAL A 420 -13.58 57.47 22.80
C VAL A 420 -13.44 58.74 21.99
N ARG A 421 -13.74 58.70 20.67
CA ARG A 421 -13.70 59.89 19.81
C ARG A 421 -14.76 60.90 20.22
N GLY A 422 -15.98 60.43 20.55
CA GLY A 422 -16.99 61.34 21.13
C GLY A 422 -16.56 61.97 22.45
N LYS A 423 -15.94 61.12 23.34
CA LYS A 423 -15.36 61.65 24.59
C LYS A 423 -14.15 62.55 24.33
N VAL A 424 -13.35 62.26 23.27
CA VAL A 424 -12.20 63.09 22.87
C VAL A 424 -12.69 64.38 22.24
N GLU A 425 -13.78 64.39 21.42
CA GLU A 425 -14.41 65.58 20.89
C GLU A 425 -14.98 66.44 21.99
N ASP A 426 -15.65 65.81 22.97
CA ASP A 426 -16.14 66.52 24.16
C ASP A 426 -14.99 67.03 25.02
N ALA A 427 -13.93 66.24 25.18
CA ALA A 427 -12.69 66.66 25.85
C ALA A 427 -11.93 67.73 25.05
N GLN A 428 -11.92 67.60 23.69
CA GLN A 428 -11.32 68.66 22.87
C GLN A 428 -12.11 69.97 22.90
N ARG A 429 -13.44 69.89 22.93
CA ARG A 429 -14.29 71.08 23.17
C ARG A 429 -14.03 71.67 24.54
N LEU A 430 -13.81 70.83 25.55
CA LEU A 430 -13.38 71.28 26.87
C LEU A 430 -11.93 71.78 26.86
N PHE A 431 -11.06 71.04 26.08
CA PHE A 431 -9.65 71.41 25.94
C PHE A 431 -9.42 72.67 25.11
N GLU A 432 -10.25 72.92 24.06
CA GLU A 432 -10.23 74.20 23.39
C GLU A 432 -10.71 75.33 24.25
N LYS A 433 -11.69 75.09 25.14
CA LYS A 433 -12.05 76.02 26.20
C LYS A 433 -10.94 76.23 27.20
N ILE A 434 -10.13 75.20 27.45
CA ILE A 434 -8.96 75.25 28.36
C ILE A 434 -7.73 75.79 27.61
N LYS A 435 -7.60 75.51 26.29
CA LYS A 435 -6.49 75.97 25.45
C LYS A 435 -6.53 77.47 25.14
N GLU A 436 -7.68 78.05 25.23
CA GLU A 436 -7.77 79.52 25.29
C GLU A 436 -7.16 80.11 26.57
N GLN A 437 -7.00 79.22 27.61
CA GLN A 437 -6.34 79.62 28.85
C GLN A 437 -4.91 79.10 29.05
N ASN A 438 -4.49 78.09 28.30
CA ASN A 438 -3.14 77.55 28.52
C ASN A 438 -2.37 77.26 27.19
N ARG A 439 -1.89 78.26 26.61
CA ARG A 439 -1.08 78.27 25.38
C ARG A 439 0.38 77.85 25.57
N TYR A 440 0.70 77.16 26.65
CA TYR A 440 2.11 77.00 27.04
C TYR A 440 2.63 75.56 27.24
N VAL A 441 1.93 74.50 26.97
CA VAL A 441 2.48 73.16 27.20
C VAL A 441 2.15 72.23 26.02
N THR A 442 2.81 72.40 24.90
CA THR A 442 2.70 71.35 23.87
C THR A 442 4.00 71.28 23.04
N ASN A 443 5.00 70.58 23.45
CA ASN A 443 6.09 70.19 22.54
C ASN A 443 6.83 68.89 22.85
N GLU A 444 6.35 67.98 23.67
CA GLU A 444 7.14 66.77 23.99
C GLU A 444 6.40 65.43 23.92
N ARG A 445 5.51 65.19 23.02
CA ARG A 445 4.82 63.89 23.02
C ARG A 445 4.66 63.17 21.70
N ASN A 446 5.59 63.29 20.77
CA ASN A 446 5.45 62.63 19.45
C ASN A 446 6.53 61.60 19.08
N GLU A 447 7.26 61.05 20.01
CA GLU A 447 8.31 60.09 19.69
C GLU A 447 8.09 58.63 20.16
N TYR A 448 6.98 58.27 20.79
CA TYR A 448 6.89 56.94 21.43
C TYR A 448 6.02 55.91 20.73
N GLU A 449 5.30 56.19 19.65
CA GLU A 449 4.37 55.24 19.03
C GLU A 449 4.92 54.52 17.79
N ARG A 450 6.18 54.63 17.47
CA ARG A 450 6.75 53.98 16.27
C ARG A 450 7.37 52.63 16.50
N TYR A 451 7.49 52.13 17.72
CA TYR A 451 8.22 50.87 18.01
C TYR A 451 7.42 49.63 18.35
N LEU A 452 6.11 49.67 18.37
CA LEU A 452 5.29 48.52 18.81
C LEU A 452 4.62 47.66 17.71
N LYS A 453 5.01 47.82 16.46
CA LYS A 453 4.36 47.12 15.35
C LYS A 453 5.17 46.01 14.67
N ILE A 454 6.27 45.53 15.26
CA ILE A 454 7.13 44.49 14.64
C ILE A 454 7.40 43.28 15.56
N ILE A 455 6.52 42.88 16.43
CA ILE A 455 6.77 41.69 17.24
C ILE A 455 5.49 40.84 17.31
N ASN A 456 5.23 40.00 16.32
CA ASN A 456 4.31 38.87 16.56
C ASN A 456 4.38 37.67 15.61
N ASP A 457 5.43 37.45 14.80
CA ASP A 457 5.49 36.24 13.96
C ASP A 457 6.87 35.59 13.84
N ARG A 458 7.63 35.41 14.94
CA ARG A 458 8.97 34.79 14.87
C ARG A 458 9.35 33.87 16.03
N THR A 459 8.46 33.14 16.61
CA THR A 459 8.84 32.23 17.71
C THR A 459 9.75 31.09 17.21
N ALA A 460 9.51 30.53 16.04
CA ALA A 460 10.30 29.41 15.52
C ALA A 460 11.77 29.75 15.27
N TRP A 461 12.08 30.96 14.82
CA TRP A 461 13.47 31.41 14.62
C TRP A 461 14.16 31.73 15.93
N VAL A 462 13.43 32.25 16.90
CA VAL A 462 13.98 32.53 18.25
C VAL A 462 14.33 31.23 18.95
N ASP A 463 13.45 30.22 18.86
CA ASP A 463 13.69 28.89 19.43
C ASP A 463 14.91 28.22 18.77
N LEU A 464 15.03 28.32 17.43
CA LEU A 464 16.19 27.84 16.68
C LEU A 464 17.49 28.54 17.11
N MET A 465 17.47 29.85 17.25
CA MET A 465 18.64 30.59 17.68
C MET A 465 19.05 30.28 19.11
N ASN A 466 18.08 30.11 20.00
CA ASN A 466 18.34 29.72 21.39
C ASN A 466 18.91 28.30 21.48
N ASP A 467 18.38 27.34 20.67
CA ASP A 467 18.90 25.97 20.62
C ASP A 467 20.33 25.94 20.06
N LEU A 468 20.59 26.66 18.99
CA LEU A 468 21.94 26.81 18.44
C LEU A 468 22.92 27.46 19.43
N GLN A 469 22.52 28.50 20.17
CA GLN A 469 23.36 29.17 21.16
C GLN A 469 23.76 28.24 22.32
N GLN A 470 22.92 27.31 22.71
CA GLN A 470 23.22 26.34 23.78
C GLN A 470 24.13 25.18 23.31
N ILE A 471 24.14 24.89 22.01
CA ILE A 471 24.83 23.75 21.42
C ILE A 471 26.24 24.07 20.97
N VAL A 472 26.48 25.34 20.61
CA VAL A 472 27.77 25.81 20.06
C VAL A 472 28.85 25.88 21.16
N PRO A 473 29.99 25.22 20.99
CA PRO A 473 31.10 25.35 21.93
C PRO A 473 31.67 26.79 21.96
N ASP A 474 32.15 27.22 23.11
CA ASP A 474 32.70 28.58 23.35
C ASP A 474 33.84 29.01 22.40
N THR A 475 34.45 28.04 21.72
CA THR A 475 35.56 28.26 20.77
C THR A 475 35.11 28.37 19.32
N THR A 476 33.80 28.37 19.07
CA THR A 476 33.20 28.31 17.73
C THR A 476 32.18 29.43 17.55
N TRP A 477 32.12 30.03 16.39
CA TRP A 477 31.09 31.02 16.04
C TRP A 477 30.65 30.87 14.61
N PHE A 478 29.37 31.14 14.35
CA PHE A 478 28.81 31.12 13.00
C PHE A 478 28.82 32.52 12.37
N SER A 479 29.18 32.58 11.10
CA SER A 479 29.15 33.78 10.29
C SER A 479 27.89 33.94 9.46
N SER A 480 27.26 32.83 9.08
CA SER A 480 25.98 32.86 8.39
C SER A 480 25.16 31.60 8.67
N ILE A 481 23.85 31.77 8.61
CA ILE A 481 22.85 30.71 8.72
C ILE A 481 21.92 30.83 7.52
N GLU A 482 21.85 29.83 6.69
CA GLU A 482 21.04 29.80 5.46
C GLU A 482 20.10 28.62 5.48
N GLY A 483 18.84 28.84 5.10
CA GLY A 483 17.86 27.76 4.93
C GLY A 483 17.93 27.18 3.51
N ILE A 484 18.05 25.88 3.38
CA ILE A 484 18.16 25.21 2.09
C ILE A 484 17.08 24.14 1.95
N THR A 485 16.65 23.89 0.70
CA THR A 485 15.64 22.88 0.39
C THR A 485 16.26 21.50 0.16
N ASP A 486 17.46 21.46 -0.40
CA ASP A 486 18.21 20.25 -0.70
C ASP A 486 19.72 20.49 -0.57
N ILE A 487 20.40 19.66 0.23
CA ILE A 487 21.82 19.74 0.53
C ILE A 487 22.67 19.43 -0.72
N GLU A 488 22.28 18.45 -1.53
CA GLU A 488 23.03 18.07 -2.73
C GLU A 488 22.96 19.15 -3.82
N ALA A 489 21.78 19.76 -3.99
CA ALA A 489 21.58 20.86 -4.92
C ALA A 489 22.41 22.09 -4.52
N ASP A 490 22.51 22.42 -3.23
CA ASP A 490 23.30 23.54 -2.71
C ASP A 490 24.80 23.29 -2.93
N ARG A 491 25.29 22.08 -2.69
CA ARG A 491 26.68 21.67 -2.96
C ARG A 491 27.08 21.76 -4.43
N GLN A 492 26.17 21.38 -5.33
CA GLN A 492 26.39 21.49 -6.77
C GLN A 492 26.46 22.94 -7.19
N ALA A 493 25.62 23.80 -6.62
CA ALA A 493 25.64 25.23 -6.87
C ALA A 493 26.96 25.89 -6.38
N GLU A 494 27.45 25.48 -5.20
CA GLU A 494 28.75 25.98 -4.69
C GLU A 494 29.96 25.55 -5.53
N LYS A 495 29.98 24.26 -5.95
CA LYS A 495 31.03 23.75 -6.85
C LYS A 495 31.01 24.46 -8.20
N ALA A 496 29.84 24.79 -8.73
CA ALA A 496 29.67 25.54 -9.97
C ALA A 496 30.12 27.04 -9.80
N ALA A 497 29.89 27.60 -8.62
CA ALA A 497 30.33 28.96 -8.30
C ALA A 497 31.87 29.04 -8.08
N ALA A 498 32.46 28.03 -7.43
CA ALA A 498 33.92 27.94 -7.24
C ALA A 498 34.66 27.73 -8.56
N GLY A 499 34.07 26.97 -9.52
CA GLY A 499 34.64 26.77 -10.85
C GLY A 499 34.66 28.03 -11.75
N LYS A 500 33.79 29.01 -11.47
CA LYS A 500 33.78 30.31 -12.17
C LYS A 500 34.79 31.30 -11.65
N ASN A 501 35.25 31.17 -10.40
CA ASN A 501 36.24 32.09 -9.80
C ASN A 501 37.69 31.71 -10.13
N THR A 502 37.95 30.61 -10.80
CA THR A 502 39.31 30.20 -11.17
C THR A 502 39.77 30.73 -12.54
N GLN A 503 38.93 31.49 -13.25
CA GLN A 503 39.28 32.06 -14.55
C GLN A 503 39.46 33.58 -14.57
N THR A 504 39.43 34.27 -13.40
CA THR A 504 39.61 35.71 -13.37
C THR A 504 40.49 36.14 -12.17
N GLN A 505 41.71 35.60 -12.09
CA GLN A 505 42.76 36.15 -11.27
C GLN A 505 44.11 36.02 -11.98
N SER A 506 44.30 36.86 -12.98
CA SER A 506 45.58 37.45 -13.26
C SER A 506 45.30 38.93 -13.51
N GLU A 507 45.97 39.76 -12.74
CA GLU A 507 45.98 41.23 -12.73
C GLU A 507 44.96 41.91 -11.75
N ASN A 508 45.35 42.18 -10.57
CA ASN A 508 45.78 43.45 -10.00
C ASN A 508 45.87 43.38 -8.48
N ASN A 509 47.10 43.55 -8.09
CA ASN A 509 47.55 43.85 -6.73
C ASN A 509 47.11 45.25 -6.35
N SER A 510 46.47 45.44 -5.20
CA SER A 510 46.82 46.44 -4.21
C SER A 510 45.64 46.86 -3.33
N ASN A 511 45.85 46.65 -2.06
CA ASN A 511 45.52 47.55 -0.93
C ASN A 511 44.09 48.00 -0.68
N SER A 512 43.54 47.46 0.38
CA SER A 512 42.90 48.14 1.53
C SER A 512 41.86 47.24 2.15
N GLY A 513 42.00 46.76 3.37
CA GLY A 513 41.86 47.58 4.52
C GLY A 513 40.54 47.32 5.17
N PHE A 514 40.56 46.37 6.07
CA PHE A 514 39.53 46.07 7.07
C PHE A 514 39.28 47.35 7.90
N ALA A 515 38.19 48.09 7.68
CA ALA A 515 37.61 49.01 8.67
C ALA A 515 36.21 49.49 8.22
N GLY A 516 35.22 49.34 9.05
CA GLY A 516 34.03 50.16 8.90
C GLY A 516 32.69 49.49 9.16
N ILE A 517 32.53 48.83 10.30
CA ILE A 517 31.20 48.73 10.93
C ILE A 517 31.41 49.12 12.39
N PHE A 518 31.33 50.38 12.70
CA PHE A 518 30.89 51.01 13.96
C PHE A 518 31.29 52.47 13.97
N GLY A 519 30.34 53.36 14.15
CA GLY A 519 30.59 54.70 14.65
C GLY A 519 30.03 55.83 13.78
N GLY A 520 29.02 56.35 14.21
CA GLY A 520 28.09 57.33 13.89
C GLY A 520 28.47 58.77 13.88
N GLN A 521 27.52 59.50 13.69
CA GLN A 521 27.10 60.88 14.05
C GLN A 521 27.17 61.98 12.99
N PRO A 522 26.39 63.03 13.14
CA PRO A 522 25.55 63.59 12.10
C PRO A 522 25.93 64.95 11.61
N GLY A 523 25.53 65.31 10.44
CA GLY A 523 25.75 66.65 9.91
C GLY A 523 24.87 67.01 8.72
N ASN A 524 23.88 67.72 9.02
CA ASN A 524 23.10 68.76 8.39
C ASN A 524 23.50 69.22 6.96
N ASN A 525 22.57 69.20 6.00
CA ASN A 525 22.02 70.30 5.22
C ASN A 525 21.34 69.84 3.91
N ASN A 526 20.14 70.29 3.75
CA ASN A 526 19.25 70.33 2.58
C ASN A 526 19.77 71.30 1.51
N PRO A 527 19.30 71.48 0.25
CA PRO A 527 18.14 70.89 -0.42
C PRO A 527 18.32 70.46 -1.91
N ASN A 528 17.48 69.57 -2.38
CA ASN A 528 16.77 69.38 -3.67
C ASN A 528 17.32 69.95 -5.00
N PRO A 529 17.05 69.48 -6.24
CA PRO A 529 16.10 68.43 -6.69
C PRO A 529 16.59 67.52 -7.86
N GLU A 530 15.79 66.46 -8.12
CA GLU A 530 15.54 65.81 -9.42
C GLU A 530 16.64 65.04 -10.17
N ARG A 531 16.51 63.72 -10.22
CA ARG A 531 16.19 62.82 -11.35
C ARG A 531 16.49 61.36 -11.02
N PRO A 532 15.86 60.38 -11.69
CA PRO A 532 15.67 59.03 -11.19
C PRO A 532 16.86 58.14 -11.48
N VAL A 533 17.27 57.38 -10.49
CA VAL A 533 18.22 56.27 -10.65
C VAL A 533 17.57 55.01 -10.17
N GLY A 534 17.68 54.02 -11.01
CA GLY A 534 17.01 52.73 -11.00
C GLY A 534 16.89 52.05 -9.64
N GLU A 535 15.75 51.53 -9.44
CA GLU A 535 15.48 50.47 -8.48
C GLU A 535 16.47 49.33 -8.66
N MET A 536 17.38 49.18 -7.74
CA MET A 536 18.06 47.90 -7.53
C MET A 536 17.10 46.97 -6.86
N ASP A 537 16.70 46.02 -7.65
CA ASP A 537 15.76 44.94 -7.41
C ASP A 537 16.25 44.02 -6.26
N ASN A 538 16.04 44.45 -5.03
CA ASN A 538 16.26 43.62 -3.83
C ASN A 538 15.02 42.83 -3.43
N THR A 539 13.97 42.88 -4.27
CA THR A 539 12.72 42.16 -4.05
C THR A 539 12.70 40.75 -4.62
N ASN A 540 13.66 40.35 -5.44
CA ASN A 540 13.64 39.04 -6.11
C ASN A 540 14.19 37.85 -5.31
N GLN A 541 14.95 38.09 -4.23
CA GLN A 541 15.40 36.95 -3.40
C GLN A 541 14.40 36.57 -2.31
N THR A 542 13.59 37.49 -1.81
CA THR A 542 12.56 37.21 -0.83
C THR A 542 11.26 36.68 -1.47
N ALA A 543 11.02 37.00 -2.74
CA ALA A 543 9.82 36.52 -3.46
C ALA A 543 9.93 35.04 -3.92
N GLN A 544 11.16 34.51 -4.06
CA GLN A 544 11.37 33.11 -4.43
C GLN A 544 11.23 32.12 -3.26
N LEU A 545 11.20 32.61 -2.02
CA LEU A 545 11.09 31.77 -0.82
C LEU A 545 9.65 31.59 -0.33
N LYS A 546 8.68 32.35 -0.85
CA LYS A 546 7.27 32.15 -0.51
C LYS A 546 6.76 30.83 -1.08
N GLY A 547 6.63 29.83 -0.21
CA GLY A 547 6.10 28.51 -0.53
C GLY A 547 7.14 27.38 -0.67
N LYS A 548 8.43 27.65 -0.47
CA LYS A 548 9.44 26.59 -0.39
C LYS A 548 9.65 26.16 1.07
N GLU A 549 9.53 24.87 1.29
CA GLU A 549 9.84 24.29 2.59
C GLU A 549 11.36 24.25 2.77
N ILE A 550 11.85 24.77 3.88
CA ILE A 550 13.25 24.64 4.27
C ILE A 550 13.41 23.30 4.98
N ASN A 551 14.11 22.38 4.34
CA ASN A 551 14.32 21.02 4.85
C ASN A 551 15.64 20.86 5.60
N ALA A 552 16.58 21.77 5.37
CA ALA A 552 17.88 21.75 6.02
C ALA A 552 18.42 23.16 6.23
N LEU A 553 19.38 23.29 7.13
CA LEU A 553 20.12 24.50 7.40
C LEU A 553 21.59 24.32 7.01
N LYS A 554 22.15 25.34 6.41
CA LYS A 554 23.57 25.48 6.14
C LYS A 554 24.16 26.55 7.05
N LEU A 555 25.05 26.12 7.92
CA LEU A 555 25.76 27.00 8.86
C LEU A 555 27.21 27.17 8.39
N ARG A 556 27.65 28.37 8.22
CA ARG A 556 29.08 28.67 8.00
C ARG A 556 29.63 29.26 9.26
N GLY A 557 30.80 28.82 9.66
CA GLY A 557 31.42 29.30 10.89
C GLY A 557 32.95 29.15 10.92
N TYR A 558 33.49 29.57 12.03
CA TYR A 558 34.92 29.54 12.31
C TYR A 558 35.18 28.91 13.69
N THR A 559 36.33 28.26 13.83
CA THR A 559 36.79 27.68 15.09
C THR A 559 38.29 27.87 15.28
N LEU A 560 38.74 27.87 16.51
CA LEU A 560 40.17 27.91 16.85
C LEU A 560 40.84 26.55 16.59
N ILE A 561 41.93 26.53 15.82
CA ILE A 561 42.60 25.31 15.27
C ILE A 561 43.12 24.33 16.33
N LEU A 562 43.30 24.76 17.57
CA LEU A 562 43.88 23.92 18.65
C LEU A 562 43.15 22.63 18.98
N LYS A 563 41.93 22.37 18.38
CA LYS A 563 41.09 21.20 18.68
C LYS A 563 40.25 20.74 17.49
N GLN A 564 40.75 20.80 16.28
CA GLN A 564 39.96 20.52 15.07
C GLN A 564 39.32 19.10 15.04
N GLU A 565 40.01 18.06 15.50
CA GLU A 565 39.45 16.69 15.59
C GLU A 565 38.38 16.58 16.69
N ILE A 566 38.56 17.27 17.80
CA ILE A 566 37.62 17.25 18.94
C ILE A 566 36.36 18.05 18.64
N LEU A 567 36.45 19.07 17.79
CA LEU A 567 35.30 19.91 17.45
C LEU A 567 34.29 19.20 16.59
N GLY A 568 34.72 18.40 15.61
CA GLY A 568 33.83 17.63 14.74
C GLY A 568 32.95 16.69 15.54
N ASP A 569 33.52 16.01 16.51
CA ASP A 569 32.81 15.07 17.36
C ASP A 569 31.95 15.76 18.42
N SER A 570 32.46 16.77 19.11
CA SER A 570 31.71 17.44 20.18
C SER A 570 30.58 18.31 19.62
N LEU A 571 30.78 19.02 18.53
CA LEU A 571 29.72 19.77 17.86
C LEU A 571 28.65 18.83 17.29
N ARG A 572 29.06 17.74 16.66
CA ARG A 572 28.13 16.72 16.12
C ARG A 572 27.32 16.03 17.23
N GLU A 573 27.95 15.68 18.36
CA GLU A 573 27.26 15.10 19.51
C GLU A 573 26.27 16.07 20.15
N ASN A 574 26.64 17.35 20.25
CA ASN A 574 25.72 18.35 20.77
C ASN A 574 24.56 18.64 19.84
N LEU A 575 24.79 18.68 18.52
CA LEU A 575 23.73 18.83 17.52
C LEU A 575 22.76 17.64 17.51
N LYS A 576 23.23 16.42 17.79
CA LYS A 576 22.37 15.23 17.95
C LYS A 576 21.41 15.31 19.15
N LYS A 577 21.72 16.11 20.16
CA LYS A 577 20.85 16.31 21.34
C LYS A 577 19.69 17.27 21.06
N SER A 578 19.76 18.05 19.99
CA SER A 578 18.70 18.99 19.62
C SER A 578 17.38 18.29 19.28
N LYS A 579 16.29 18.93 19.67
CA LYS A 579 14.94 18.47 19.31
C LYS A 579 14.56 18.82 17.88
N LEU A 580 15.27 19.74 17.25
CA LEU A 580 14.94 20.34 15.95
C LEU A 580 15.61 19.63 14.77
N PHE A 581 16.75 18.95 14.98
CA PHE A 581 17.50 18.30 13.91
C PHE A 581 17.32 16.78 13.90
N LYS A 582 17.45 16.17 12.71
CA LYS A 582 17.48 14.71 12.56
C LYS A 582 18.78 14.15 13.14
N ASN A 583 18.73 12.95 13.71
CA ASN A 583 19.82 12.41 14.54
C ASN A 583 20.60 11.27 13.88
N GLU A 584 20.33 10.93 12.61
CA GLU A 584 21.04 9.86 11.90
C GLU A 584 22.43 10.33 11.44
N ASN A 585 23.36 9.38 11.26
CA ASN A 585 24.78 9.71 10.98
C ASN A 585 24.99 10.50 9.68
N ASN A 586 24.04 10.45 8.74
CA ASN A 586 24.09 11.18 7.47
C ASN A 586 23.24 12.47 7.44
N ASP A 587 22.65 12.86 8.57
CA ASP A 587 21.79 14.05 8.66
C ASP A 587 22.53 15.29 9.19
N ILE A 588 23.73 15.10 9.72
CA ILE A 588 24.62 16.14 10.22
C ILE A 588 25.98 15.97 9.54
N GLU A 589 26.25 16.80 8.55
CA GLU A 589 27.49 16.76 7.80
C GLU A 589 28.32 18.00 8.09
N ILE A 590 29.58 17.81 8.48
CA ILE A 590 30.52 18.88 8.78
C ILE A 590 31.63 18.81 7.74
N GLU A 591 31.77 19.88 6.94
CA GLU A 591 32.85 20.05 5.97
C GLU A 591 33.82 21.11 6.48
N SER A 592 35.10 20.77 6.59
CA SER A 592 36.16 21.73 6.92
C SER A 592 36.68 22.34 5.64
N VAL A 593 36.60 23.64 5.53
CA VAL A 593 37.23 24.41 4.44
C VAL A 593 38.53 24.99 4.98
N MET A 594 39.66 24.39 4.63
CA MET A 594 40.95 25.00 4.93
C MET A 594 41.15 26.23 4.03
N SER A 595 41.10 27.41 4.59
CA SER A 595 41.71 28.59 3.97
C SER A 595 42.91 29.00 4.83
N GLU A 596 44.10 28.93 4.25
CA GLU A 596 45.27 29.61 4.80
C GLU A 596 45.02 31.13 4.74
N VAL A 597 44.48 31.65 5.83
CA VAL A 597 44.48 33.10 6.04
C VAL A 597 45.40 33.37 7.23
N GLY A 598 46.54 33.91 6.91
CA GLY A 598 47.65 34.38 7.73
C GLY A 598 47.50 34.40 9.26
N THR A 599 48.47 33.77 9.93
CA THR A 599 48.91 33.97 11.33
C THR A 599 47.90 33.84 12.48
N ASN A 600 46.64 33.53 12.27
CA ASN A 600 45.69 33.25 13.32
C ASN A 600 45.18 31.81 13.17
N ASN A 601 45.34 31.02 14.21
CA ASN A 601 44.90 29.61 14.33
C ASN A 601 43.37 29.43 14.24
N ILE A 602 42.75 29.81 13.10
CA ILE A 602 41.31 29.77 12.87
C ILE A 602 41.01 28.90 11.63
N ALA A 603 40.14 27.95 11.76
CA ALA A 603 39.63 27.13 10.64
C ALA A 603 38.16 27.45 10.32
N ALA A 604 37.86 27.58 9.03
CA ALA A 604 36.49 27.71 8.55
C ALA A 604 35.83 26.36 8.33
N PHE A 605 34.57 26.25 8.61
CA PHE A 605 33.79 25.04 8.36
C PHE A 605 32.38 25.37 7.89
N ILE A 606 31.76 24.39 7.24
CA ILE A 606 30.35 24.40 6.84
C ILE A 606 29.66 23.20 7.47
N VAL A 607 28.51 23.40 8.07
CA VAL A 607 27.67 22.34 8.63
C VAL A 607 26.33 22.30 7.92
N TYR A 608 25.95 21.16 7.43
CA TYR A 608 24.62 20.89 6.89
C TYR A 608 23.80 20.10 7.91
N LEU A 609 22.64 20.63 8.26
CA LEU A 609 21.74 20.06 9.29
C LEU A 609 20.36 19.82 8.69
N LYS A 610 19.90 18.57 8.65
CA LYS A 610 18.53 18.27 8.24
C LYS A 610 17.55 18.51 9.39
N LEU A 611 16.50 19.24 9.10
CA LEU A 611 15.43 19.50 10.05
C LEU A 611 14.51 18.29 10.21
N LYS A 612 14.02 18.04 11.44
CA LYS A 612 12.99 17.02 11.71
C LYS A 612 11.66 17.34 11.05
N GLN A 613 11.33 18.63 11.05
CA GLN A 613 10.15 19.17 10.39
C GLN A 613 10.57 20.37 9.52
N PRO A 614 10.10 20.47 8.28
CA PRO A 614 10.40 21.61 7.43
C PRO A 614 9.89 22.91 8.03
N LEU A 615 10.68 23.97 7.93
CA LEU A 615 10.23 25.31 8.25
C LEU A 615 9.47 25.88 7.03
N LYS A 616 8.25 26.33 7.26
CA LYS A 616 7.42 27.00 6.24
C LYS A 616 7.50 28.51 6.44
N PHE A 617 7.68 29.21 5.34
CA PHE A 617 7.61 30.69 5.31
C PHE A 617 6.24 31.14 4.85
#